data_38d0184674252ff7d456a93aa9db153e
#
_entry.id   38d0184674252ff7d456a93aa9db153e
#
_cell.length_a   1.000
_cell.length_b   1.000
_cell.length_c   1.000
_cell.angle_alpha   90.00
_cell.angle_beta   90.00
_cell.angle_gamma   90.00
#
_symmetry.space_group_name_H-M   'P 1'
#
loop_
_entity.id
_entity.type
_entity.pdbx_description
1 polymer ?
#
loop_
_entity_poly.entity_id
_entity_poly.type
_entity_poly.pdbx_seq_one_letter_code
_entity_poly.pdbx_strand_id
1 'polypeptide(L)'
;MQMQMLHIFRNTPLGRETLLQSAYFCGRLDILPVIYTPGFVKFLMYFENDVVQVDLDSSYLRAPATAGKHAAEIVEEMGLPEPKFLEPKHFTASTLPDIPVNFDFMCCPRSITDLSSRIGLGYIGPRVRRIVQSARFPVLIPSSVYKPWKSLAVLFGGSANAVKALRLGIRLSRISGLPLDVFTQEEKRKQKEYEQSVQEAGLASEMEKYVRSWRIFESGRFEENLYEIPHDALIVIGAYGHGLIRELLFGNTMETVQSVCPNSMLIVGPNYRGSI
;
A
#
# COMPACT_ATOMS: atom_id res chain seq x y z
N MET A 1 7.47 -20.99 -2.28
CA MET A 1 8.01 -19.89 -3.11
C MET A 1 8.01 -18.65 -2.23
N GLN A 2 9.12 -17.94 -2.12
CA GLN A 2 9.23 -16.75 -1.28
C GLN A 2 8.38 -15.60 -1.90
N MET A 3 7.63 -14.90 -1.08
CA MET A 3 6.84 -13.73 -1.51
C MET A 3 7.75 -12.63 -2.03
N GLN A 4 7.29 -11.86 -3.02
CA GLN A 4 8.05 -10.82 -3.67
C GLN A 4 7.30 -9.49 -3.66
N MET A 5 8.03 -8.40 -3.44
CA MET A 5 7.51 -7.04 -3.48
C MET A 5 8.23 -6.20 -4.54
N LEU A 6 7.48 -5.69 -5.51
CA LEU A 6 8.01 -4.75 -6.48
C LEU A 6 8.15 -3.37 -5.86
N HIS A 7 9.34 -2.77 -6.01
CA HIS A 7 9.62 -1.39 -5.66
C HIS A 7 10.24 -0.64 -6.85
N ILE A 8 9.61 0.45 -7.28
CA ILE A 8 10.16 1.32 -8.32
C ILE A 8 11.00 2.40 -7.64
N PHE A 9 12.31 2.25 -7.72
CA PHE A 9 13.23 3.12 -7.01
C PHE A 9 13.72 4.28 -7.87
N ARG A 10 13.60 5.48 -7.33
CA ARG A 10 14.21 6.70 -7.86
C ARG A 10 15.17 7.25 -6.82
N ASN A 11 16.40 7.54 -7.24
CA ASN A 11 17.45 8.02 -6.33
C ASN A 11 17.26 9.51 -5.97
N THR A 12 16.15 9.78 -5.28
CA THR A 12 15.78 11.09 -4.73
C THR A 12 15.65 10.99 -3.22
N PRO A 13 15.66 12.08 -2.45
CA PRO A 13 15.42 12.03 -1.01
C PRO A 13 14.12 11.28 -0.67
N LEU A 14 13.01 11.61 -1.33
CA LEU A 14 11.74 10.91 -1.13
C LEU A 14 11.82 9.43 -1.57
N GLY A 15 12.51 9.14 -2.67
CA GLY A 15 12.70 7.76 -3.15
C GLY A 15 13.45 6.90 -2.14
N ARG A 16 14.44 7.45 -1.46
CA ARG A 16 15.19 6.75 -0.38
C ARG A 16 14.29 6.46 0.82
N GLU A 17 13.51 7.44 1.27
CA GLU A 17 12.54 7.26 2.36
C GLU A 17 11.51 6.17 2.03
N THR A 18 11.00 6.16 0.80
CA THR A 18 10.05 5.13 0.37
C THR A 18 10.69 3.75 0.27
N LEU A 19 11.97 3.65 -0.13
CA LEU A 19 12.69 2.38 -0.15
C LEU A 19 12.97 1.86 1.26
N LEU A 20 13.40 2.71 2.20
CA LEU A 20 13.55 2.35 3.61
C LEU A 20 12.24 1.75 4.16
N GLN A 21 11.10 2.39 3.89
CA GLN A 21 9.80 1.89 4.33
C GLN A 21 9.43 0.55 3.67
N SER A 22 9.74 0.38 2.38
CA SER A 22 9.54 -0.87 1.65
C SER A 22 10.45 -1.99 2.18
N ALA A 23 11.71 -1.69 2.42
CA ALA A 23 12.67 -2.64 3.00
C ALA A 23 12.23 -3.08 4.41
N TYR A 24 11.80 -2.12 5.25
CA TYR A 24 11.25 -2.44 6.56
C TYR A 24 10.04 -3.39 6.47
N PHE A 25 9.11 -3.13 5.53
CA PHE A 25 7.96 -4.00 5.29
C PHE A 25 8.42 -5.40 4.86
N CYS A 26 9.38 -5.50 3.96
CA CYS A 26 9.94 -6.77 3.49
C CYS A 26 10.59 -7.56 4.63
N GLY A 27 11.40 -6.90 5.46
CA GLY A 27 12.07 -7.54 6.59
C GLY A 27 11.11 -8.04 7.67
N ARG A 28 10.02 -7.30 7.93
CA ARG A 28 9.01 -7.71 8.92
C ARG A 28 8.18 -8.91 8.49
N LEU A 29 8.11 -9.20 7.20
CA LEU A 29 7.21 -10.23 6.63
C LEU A 29 7.96 -11.32 5.86
N ASP A 30 9.29 -11.33 5.88
CA ASP A 30 10.14 -12.25 5.12
C ASP A 30 9.81 -12.25 3.61
N ILE A 31 9.75 -11.05 3.04
CA ILE A 31 9.45 -10.81 1.62
C ILE A 31 10.73 -10.41 0.90
N LEU A 32 10.98 -10.96 -0.28
CA LEU A 32 12.10 -10.58 -1.13
C LEU A 32 11.81 -9.24 -1.83
N PRO A 33 12.63 -8.20 -1.62
CA PRO A 33 12.52 -6.96 -2.37
C PRO A 33 13.01 -7.17 -3.82
N VAL A 34 12.17 -6.78 -4.79
CA VAL A 34 12.49 -6.74 -6.21
C VAL A 34 12.48 -5.28 -6.65
N ILE A 35 13.64 -4.75 -7.01
CA ILE A 35 13.82 -3.32 -7.28
C ILE A 35 13.93 -3.08 -8.77
N TYR A 36 13.13 -2.16 -9.27
CA TYR A 36 13.27 -1.59 -10.60
C TYR A 36 13.84 -0.18 -10.51
N THR A 37 15.01 0.04 -11.11
CA THR A 37 15.61 1.36 -11.28
C THR A 37 15.35 1.85 -12.69
N PRO A 38 14.40 2.79 -12.91
CA PRO A 38 14.02 3.20 -14.25
C PRO A 38 15.17 3.84 -15.04
N GLY A 39 15.44 3.30 -16.22
CA GLY A 39 16.34 3.90 -17.21
C GLY A 39 15.57 4.68 -18.31
N PHE A 40 14.25 4.70 -18.25
CA PHE A 40 13.37 5.34 -19.21
C PHE A 40 12.35 6.22 -18.52
N VAL A 41 11.96 7.32 -19.16
CA VAL A 41 10.94 8.25 -18.64
C VAL A 41 9.55 7.65 -18.65
N LYS A 42 9.32 6.56 -19.38
CA LYS A 42 8.01 5.90 -19.49
C LYS A 42 8.19 4.39 -19.45
N PHE A 43 7.22 3.72 -18.84
CA PHE A 43 7.10 2.26 -18.90
C PHE A 43 5.65 1.84 -18.82
N LEU A 44 5.37 0.57 -19.16
CA LEU A 44 4.04 -0.01 -19.14
C LEU A 44 3.94 -1.10 -18.07
N MET A 45 2.77 -1.18 -17.43
CA MET A 45 2.39 -2.28 -16.53
C MET A 45 1.12 -2.92 -17.09
N TYR A 46 1.20 -4.20 -17.45
CA TYR A 46 0.10 -4.95 -18.02
C TYR A 46 -0.63 -5.72 -16.92
N PHE A 47 -1.79 -5.23 -16.54
CA PHE A 47 -2.73 -5.95 -15.69
C PHE A 47 -3.69 -6.76 -16.57
N GLU A 48 -4.43 -7.70 -15.96
CA GLU A 48 -5.33 -8.60 -16.71
C GLU A 48 -6.34 -7.85 -17.58
N ASN A 49 -6.90 -6.75 -17.05
CA ASN A 49 -7.96 -5.97 -17.71
C ASN A 49 -7.55 -4.51 -17.98
N ASP A 50 -6.29 -4.17 -17.80
CA ASP A 50 -5.85 -2.77 -17.93
C ASP A 50 -4.34 -2.67 -18.25
N VAL A 51 -3.97 -1.60 -18.93
CA VAL A 51 -2.58 -1.22 -19.16
C VAL A 51 -2.33 0.15 -18.57
N VAL A 52 -1.47 0.20 -17.57
CA VAL A 52 -1.11 1.45 -16.91
C VAL A 52 0.22 1.95 -17.45
N GLN A 53 0.20 3.06 -18.18
CA GLN A 53 1.42 3.77 -18.55
C GLN A 53 1.83 4.67 -17.38
N VAL A 54 3.06 4.52 -16.96
CA VAL A 54 3.70 5.37 -15.96
C VAL A 54 4.67 6.30 -16.66
N ASP A 55 4.48 7.60 -16.46
CA ASP A 55 5.36 8.66 -16.96
C ASP A 55 6.17 9.20 -15.78
N LEU A 56 7.50 9.18 -15.87
CA LEU A 56 8.41 9.69 -14.85
C LEU A 56 8.95 11.05 -15.28
N ASP A 57 9.35 11.85 -14.30
CA ASP A 57 10.11 13.07 -14.59
C ASP A 57 11.54 12.71 -15.04
N SER A 58 11.96 13.26 -16.17
CA SER A 58 13.29 13.03 -16.74
C SER A 58 14.45 13.51 -15.86
N SER A 59 14.20 14.45 -14.94
CA SER A 59 15.22 14.98 -14.03
C SER A 59 15.83 13.92 -13.11
N TYR A 60 15.11 12.80 -12.87
CA TYR A 60 15.55 11.72 -11.99
C TYR A 60 16.18 10.51 -12.66
N LEU A 61 16.28 10.51 -13.99
CA LEU A 61 16.83 9.38 -14.74
C LEU A 61 18.35 9.42 -14.86
N ARG A 62 19.03 10.27 -14.09
CA ARG A 62 20.48 10.40 -14.13
C ARG A 62 21.15 9.20 -13.47
N ALA A 63 21.96 8.47 -14.25
CA ALA A 63 22.79 7.35 -13.82
C ALA A 63 22.03 6.19 -13.12
N PRO A 64 21.29 5.33 -13.87
CA PRO A 64 20.59 4.16 -13.31
C PRO A 64 21.50 3.20 -12.53
N ALA A 65 22.77 3.03 -12.96
CA ALA A 65 23.76 2.19 -12.27
C ALA A 65 24.06 2.71 -10.84
N THR A 66 24.21 4.03 -10.67
CA THR A 66 24.37 4.65 -9.35
C THR A 66 23.12 4.49 -8.50
N ALA A 67 21.93 4.57 -9.10
CA ALA A 67 20.68 4.35 -8.40
C ALA A 67 20.58 2.92 -7.89
N GLY A 68 20.96 1.93 -8.70
CA GLY A 68 21.00 0.52 -8.29
C GLY A 68 21.95 0.28 -7.11
N LYS A 69 23.14 0.83 -7.16
CA LYS A 69 24.11 0.75 -6.06
C LYS A 69 23.54 1.33 -4.76
N HIS A 70 23.00 2.54 -4.79
CA HIS A 70 22.39 3.16 -3.61
C HIS A 70 21.17 2.37 -3.09
N ALA A 71 20.39 1.77 -3.99
CA ALA A 71 19.28 0.91 -3.56
C ALA A 71 19.77 -0.33 -2.82
N ALA A 72 20.84 -0.97 -3.30
CA ALA A 72 21.45 -2.12 -2.63
C ALA A 72 22.00 -1.74 -1.25
N GLU A 73 22.73 -0.62 -1.15
CA GLU A 73 23.26 -0.09 0.11
C GLU A 73 22.12 0.13 1.16
N ILE A 74 21.00 0.76 0.75
CA ILE A 74 19.86 0.98 1.65
C ILE A 74 19.25 -0.34 2.13
N VAL A 75 19.12 -1.33 1.25
CA VAL A 75 18.55 -2.63 1.61
C VAL A 75 19.47 -3.39 2.56
N GLU A 76 20.78 -3.33 2.34
CA GLU A 76 21.81 -3.92 3.20
C GLU A 76 21.82 -3.26 4.59
N GLU A 77 21.77 -1.92 4.66
CA GLU A 77 21.67 -1.17 5.93
C GLU A 77 20.43 -1.56 6.74
N MET A 78 19.36 -1.99 6.08
CA MET A 78 18.16 -2.52 6.74
C MET A 78 18.29 -3.98 7.19
N GLY A 79 19.46 -4.60 7.00
CA GLY A 79 19.74 -5.98 7.39
C GLY A 79 19.07 -7.03 6.50
N LEU A 80 18.67 -6.66 5.29
CA LEU A 80 18.08 -7.58 4.33
C LEU A 80 19.14 -8.17 3.39
N PRO A 81 18.87 -9.35 2.80
CA PRO A 81 19.73 -9.88 1.74
C PRO A 81 19.72 -8.95 0.52
N GLU A 82 20.72 -9.13 -0.34
CA GLU A 82 20.84 -8.39 -1.58
C GLU A 82 19.52 -8.42 -2.37
N PRO A 83 19.00 -7.25 -2.79
CA PRO A 83 17.73 -7.20 -3.51
C PRO A 83 17.89 -7.76 -4.92
N LYS A 84 16.82 -8.32 -5.44
CA LYS A 84 16.76 -8.69 -6.85
C LYS A 84 16.49 -7.44 -7.68
N PHE A 85 17.36 -7.14 -8.67
CA PHE A 85 17.10 -6.08 -9.63
C PHE A 85 16.26 -6.61 -10.80
N LEU A 86 15.21 -5.87 -11.13
CA LEU A 86 14.34 -6.17 -12.25
C LEU A 86 14.91 -5.55 -13.53
N GLU A 87 15.22 -6.40 -14.49
CA GLU A 87 15.49 -6.00 -15.87
C GLU A 87 14.19 -6.10 -16.68
N PRO A 88 13.65 -4.97 -17.16
CA PRO A 88 12.41 -5.00 -17.91
C PRO A 88 12.60 -5.69 -19.27
N LYS A 89 11.59 -6.42 -19.69
CA LYS A 89 11.54 -7.04 -21.02
C LYS A 89 10.59 -6.22 -21.89
N HIS A 90 10.89 -6.14 -23.18
CA HIS A 90 9.99 -5.55 -24.15
C HIS A 90 9.07 -6.64 -24.70
N PHE A 91 7.83 -6.70 -24.24
CA PHE A 91 6.85 -7.70 -24.70
C PHE A 91 5.94 -7.18 -25.81
N THR A 92 5.88 -5.86 -25.95
CA THR A 92 5.07 -5.21 -26.99
C THR A 92 5.94 -4.74 -28.14
N ALA A 93 5.33 -4.47 -29.27
CA ALA A 93 5.99 -3.80 -30.39
C ALA A 93 6.34 -2.33 -30.07
N SER A 94 6.12 -1.88 -28.84
CA SER A 94 6.46 -0.53 -28.39
C SER A 94 7.93 -0.45 -27.97
N THR A 95 8.47 0.75 -28.03
CA THR A 95 9.83 1.06 -27.52
C THR A 95 9.88 1.21 -26.00
N LEU A 96 8.74 1.13 -25.31
CA LEU A 96 8.64 1.26 -23.88
C LEU A 96 8.93 -0.07 -23.17
N PRO A 97 9.64 -0.05 -22.04
CA PRO A 97 9.84 -1.25 -21.25
C PRO A 97 8.54 -1.70 -20.56
N ASP A 98 8.34 -3.01 -20.49
CA ASP A 98 7.21 -3.65 -19.83
C ASP A 98 7.64 -4.15 -18.45
N ILE A 99 6.97 -3.68 -17.41
CA ILE A 99 7.17 -4.10 -16.03
C ILE A 99 6.16 -5.20 -15.71
N PRO A 100 6.61 -6.39 -15.30
CA PRO A 100 5.70 -7.48 -14.92
C PRO A 100 4.88 -7.10 -13.69
N VAL A 101 3.72 -7.74 -13.55
CA VAL A 101 2.75 -7.50 -12.47
C VAL A 101 2.41 -8.77 -11.68
N ASN A 102 3.29 -9.76 -11.72
CA ASN A 102 3.16 -11.04 -11.01
C ASN A 102 3.93 -11.04 -9.68
N PHE A 103 3.67 -10.04 -8.85
CA PHE A 103 4.22 -9.89 -7.51
C PHE A 103 3.15 -10.13 -6.45
N ASP A 104 3.57 -10.35 -5.21
CA ASP A 104 2.66 -10.48 -4.07
C ASP A 104 2.31 -9.12 -3.47
N PHE A 105 3.21 -8.15 -3.61
CA PHE A 105 3.04 -6.76 -3.15
C PHE A 105 3.70 -5.79 -4.12
N MET A 106 3.28 -4.53 -4.07
CA MET A 106 3.99 -3.44 -4.73
C MET A 106 4.07 -2.24 -3.79
N CYS A 107 5.23 -1.59 -3.74
CA CYS A 107 5.38 -0.29 -3.10
C CYS A 107 5.28 0.81 -4.16
N CYS A 108 4.35 1.72 -3.95
CA CYS A 108 4.18 2.91 -4.78
C CYS A 108 4.25 4.16 -3.90
N PRO A 109 5.04 5.19 -4.26
CA PRO A 109 4.87 6.50 -3.65
C PRO A 109 3.46 7.05 -3.95
N ARG A 110 2.99 7.99 -3.15
CA ARG A 110 1.66 8.62 -3.32
C ARG A 110 1.44 9.20 -4.71
N SER A 111 2.50 9.69 -5.34
CA SER A 111 2.53 10.02 -6.76
C SER A 111 3.75 9.38 -7.39
N ILE A 112 3.53 8.60 -8.42
CA ILE A 112 4.58 7.99 -9.23
C ILE A 112 5.15 8.99 -10.25
N THR A 113 4.36 9.99 -10.62
CA THR A 113 4.74 11.09 -11.48
C THR A 113 5.01 12.31 -10.61
N ASP A 114 6.25 12.76 -10.50
CA ASP A 114 6.62 13.92 -9.69
C ASP A 114 6.27 15.27 -10.35
N LEU A 115 5.52 15.26 -11.45
CA LEU A 115 5.16 16.46 -12.21
C LEU A 115 4.23 17.43 -11.48
N SER A 116 3.76 17.11 -10.28
CA SER A 116 2.96 18.06 -9.52
C SER A 116 3.66 18.45 -8.22
N SER A 117 4.24 19.64 -8.19
CA SER A 117 4.48 20.43 -6.98
C SER A 117 3.20 20.64 -6.11
N ARG A 118 2.07 20.12 -6.55
CA ARG A 118 0.78 20.03 -5.85
C ARG A 118 0.58 18.75 -5.06
N ILE A 119 1.66 18.04 -4.73
CA ILE A 119 1.57 16.96 -3.75
C ILE A 119 1.39 17.63 -2.39
N GLY A 120 0.21 18.18 -2.17
CA GLY A 120 -0.32 18.36 -0.83
C GLY A 120 -0.17 17.02 -0.11
N LEU A 121 0.20 17.05 1.14
CA LEU A 121 0.41 15.90 2.02
C LEU A 121 -0.80 14.95 2.05
N GLY A 122 -1.26 14.42 0.94
CA GLY A 122 -2.45 13.64 1.01
C GLY A 122 -2.96 12.99 -0.22
N TYR A 123 -2.67 13.50 -1.36
CA TYR A 123 -3.29 13.06 -2.59
C TYR A 123 -2.61 11.81 -3.18
N ILE A 124 -3.38 10.74 -3.42
CA ILE A 124 -2.91 9.61 -4.22
C ILE A 124 -3.14 9.92 -5.69
N GLY A 125 -2.05 10.00 -6.44
CA GLY A 125 -2.08 10.36 -7.86
C GLY A 125 -2.92 9.39 -8.71
N PRO A 126 -3.45 9.85 -9.86
CA PRO A 126 -4.36 9.06 -10.69
C PRO A 126 -3.73 7.76 -11.20
N ARG A 127 -2.43 7.72 -11.44
CA ARG A 127 -1.72 6.51 -11.89
C ARG A 127 -1.68 5.46 -10.77
N VAL A 128 -1.38 5.88 -9.54
CA VAL A 128 -1.36 4.99 -8.37
C VAL A 128 -2.76 4.45 -8.09
N ARG A 129 -3.79 5.29 -8.21
CA ARG A 129 -5.20 4.85 -8.10
C ARG A 129 -5.54 3.77 -9.12
N ARG A 130 -5.10 3.95 -10.38
CA ARG A 130 -5.33 2.97 -11.44
C ARG A 130 -4.57 1.67 -11.18
N ILE A 131 -3.33 1.74 -10.67
CA ILE A 131 -2.59 0.55 -10.23
C ILE A 131 -3.36 -0.18 -9.12
N VAL A 132 -3.80 0.51 -8.06
CA VAL A 132 -4.60 -0.09 -6.99
C VAL A 132 -5.88 -0.74 -7.52
N GLN A 133 -6.54 -0.10 -8.48
CA GLN A 133 -7.77 -0.63 -9.07
C GLN A 133 -7.53 -1.89 -9.89
N SER A 134 -6.41 -1.95 -10.62
CA SER A 134 -6.13 -3.03 -11.58
C SER A 134 -5.34 -4.18 -10.97
N ALA A 135 -4.58 -3.93 -9.90
CA ALA A 135 -3.69 -4.91 -9.28
C ALA A 135 -4.43 -6.06 -8.58
N ARG A 136 -3.84 -7.26 -8.68
CA ARG A 136 -4.28 -8.46 -7.94
C ARG A 136 -3.57 -8.61 -6.59
N PHE A 137 -2.69 -7.71 -6.25
CA PHE A 137 -1.88 -7.64 -5.04
C PHE A 137 -2.15 -6.33 -4.27
N PRO A 138 -1.87 -6.30 -2.96
CA PRO A 138 -1.96 -5.08 -2.17
C PRO A 138 -0.85 -4.09 -2.54
N VAL A 139 -1.17 -2.80 -2.48
CA VAL A 139 -0.23 -1.72 -2.78
C VAL A 139 0.12 -0.97 -1.50
N LEU A 140 1.40 -0.99 -1.14
CA LEU A 140 1.94 -0.19 -0.03
C LEU A 140 2.16 1.24 -0.51
N ILE A 141 1.47 2.18 0.13
CA ILE A 141 1.70 3.62 -0.01
C ILE A 141 2.46 4.08 1.22
N PRO A 142 3.76 4.31 1.13
CA PRO A 142 4.57 4.69 2.28
C PRO A 142 4.27 6.11 2.75
N SER A 143 4.54 6.37 4.04
CA SER A 143 4.65 7.72 4.57
C SER A 143 5.78 8.50 3.89
N SER A 144 5.72 9.84 3.94
CA SER A 144 6.75 10.70 3.32
C SER A 144 8.11 10.63 4.00
N VAL A 145 8.13 10.21 5.27
CA VAL A 145 9.34 10.01 6.07
C VAL A 145 9.32 8.59 6.61
N TYR A 146 10.47 7.92 6.56
CA TYR A 146 10.60 6.58 7.12
C TYR A 146 10.28 6.57 8.61
N LYS A 147 9.35 5.68 8.97
CA LYS A 147 8.97 5.45 10.36
C LYS A 147 8.62 3.98 10.55
N PRO A 148 9.35 3.26 11.39
CA PRO A 148 8.99 1.89 11.76
C PRO A 148 7.61 1.85 12.40
N TRP A 149 6.74 0.97 11.93
CA TRP A 149 5.44 0.74 12.55
C TRP A 149 5.54 -0.38 13.58
N LYS A 150 4.76 -0.24 14.67
CA LYS A 150 4.76 -1.14 15.84
C LYS A 150 3.42 -1.84 16.03
N SER A 151 2.44 -1.49 15.23
CA SER A 151 1.09 -2.06 15.25
C SER A 151 0.47 -2.05 13.85
N LEU A 152 -0.64 -2.74 13.72
CA LEU A 152 -1.48 -2.75 12.52
C LEU A 152 -2.84 -2.15 12.86
N ALA A 153 -3.40 -1.38 11.93
CA ALA A 153 -4.74 -0.81 12.05
C ALA A 153 -5.55 -1.13 10.80
N VAL A 154 -6.65 -1.85 10.92
CA VAL A 154 -7.56 -2.09 9.79
C VAL A 154 -8.72 -1.13 9.85
N LEU A 155 -8.94 -0.37 8.78
CA LEU A 155 -10.17 0.40 8.61
C LEU A 155 -11.25 -0.50 7.97
N PHE A 156 -12.25 -0.88 8.76
CA PHE A 156 -13.26 -1.84 8.37
C PHE A 156 -14.63 -1.18 8.18
N GLY A 157 -15.06 -1.08 6.92
CA GLY A 157 -16.38 -0.51 6.55
C GLY A 157 -17.40 -1.56 6.10
N GLY A 158 -17.19 -2.85 6.38
CA GLY A 158 -18.14 -3.94 6.08
C GLY A 158 -18.36 -4.24 4.58
N SER A 159 -17.59 -3.63 3.67
CA SER A 159 -17.66 -3.97 2.24
C SER A 159 -16.83 -5.21 1.91
N ALA A 160 -17.05 -5.82 0.75
CA ALA A 160 -16.25 -6.97 0.29
C ALA A 160 -14.75 -6.68 0.27
N ASN A 161 -14.33 -5.47 -0.12
CA ASN A 161 -12.91 -5.09 -0.10
C ASN A 161 -12.42 -4.80 1.32
N ALA A 162 -13.27 -4.32 2.23
CA ALA A 162 -12.94 -4.19 3.64
C ALA A 162 -12.73 -5.57 4.30
N VAL A 163 -13.53 -6.56 3.94
CA VAL A 163 -13.34 -7.96 4.38
C VAL A 163 -12.00 -8.51 3.89
N LYS A 164 -11.62 -8.26 2.62
CA LYS A 164 -10.31 -8.65 2.09
C LYS A 164 -9.17 -7.97 2.87
N ALA A 165 -9.32 -6.68 3.18
CA ALA A 165 -8.34 -5.91 3.97
C ALA A 165 -8.22 -6.45 5.41
N LEU A 166 -9.34 -6.79 6.04
CA LEU A 166 -9.36 -7.38 7.38
C LEU A 166 -8.63 -8.73 7.39
N ARG A 167 -8.91 -9.60 6.43
CA ARG A 167 -8.22 -10.89 6.27
C ARG A 167 -6.72 -10.71 6.08
N LEU A 168 -6.33 -9.73 5.26
CA LEU A 168 -4.91 -9.39 5.09
C LEU A 168 -4.29 -8.87 6.39
N GLY A 169 -4.96 -7.95 7.11
CA GLY A 169 -4.48 -7.42 8.39
C GLY A 169 -4.26 -8.50 9.44
N ILE A 170 -5.21 -9.42 9.59
CA ILE A 170 -5.09 -10.58 10.48
C ILE A 170 -3.87 -11.43 10.11
N ARG A 171 -3.69 -11.69 8.83
CA ARG A 171 -2.54 -12.46 8.36
C ARG A 171 -1.21 -11.74 8.61
N LEU A 172 -1.12 -10.44 8.35
CA LEU A 172 0.06 -9.64 8.65
C LEU A 172 0.38 -9.67 10.14
N SER A 173 -0.62 -9.56 11.01
CA SER A 173 -0.47 -9.69 12.45
C SER A 173 0.12 -11.06 12.84
N ARG A 174 -0.42 -12.12 12.26
CA ARG A 174 0.06 -13.49 12.50
C ARG A 174 1.53 -13.68 12.09
N ILE A 175 1.95 -13.13 10.95
CA ILE A 175 3.32 -13.29 10.43
C ILE A 175 4.30 -12.40 11.20
N SER A 176 3.95 -11.14 11.43
CA SER A 176 4.83 -10.15 12.05
C SER A 176 4.85 -10.21 13.58
N GLY A 177 3.86 -10.86 14.21
CA GLY A 177 3.66 -10.84 15.66
C GLY A 177 3.19 -9.48 16.21
N LEU A 178 2.81 -8.54 15.34
CA LEU A 178 2.40 -7.20 15.76
C LEU A 178 0.92 -7.16 16.15
N PRO A 179 0.58 -6.34 17.17
CA PRO A 179 -0.81 -6.18 17.58
C PRO A 179 -1.64 -5.54 16.46
N LEU A 180 -2.87 -6.04 16.31
CA LEU A 180 -3.83 -5.56 15.33
C LEU A 180 -5.03 -4.93 16.02
N ASP A 181 -5.35 -3.72 15.64
CA ASP A 181 -6.60 -3.05 16.01
C ASP A 181 -7.50 -2.86 14.77
N VAL A 182 -8.80 -2.95 14.97
CA VAL A 182 -9.80 -2.71 13.92
C VAL A 182 -10.60 -1.45 14.28
N PHE A 183 -10.82 -0.59 13.30
CA PHE A 183 -11.55 0.67 13.45
C PHE A 183 -12.71 0.71 12.44
N THR A 184 -13.90 0.98 12.95
CA THR A 184 -15.14 1.10 12.16
C THR A 184 -15.82 2.41 12.50
N GLN A 185 -16.20 3.18 11.48
CA GLN A 185 -17.11 4.30 11.64
C GLN A 185 -18.52 3.84 11.29
N GLU A 186 -19.47 3.97 12.22
CA GLU A 186 -20.89 3.81 11.90
C GLU A 186 -21.37 4.94 10.99
N GLU A 187 -22.04 4.56 9.93
CA GLU A 187 -22.71 5.47 9.01
C GLU A 187 -24.19 5.07 8.92
N LYS A 188 -24.50 4.35 7.81
CA LYS A 188 -25.85 3.81 7.55
C LYS A 188 -26.07 2.45 8.20
N ARG A 189 -24.96 1.72 8.43
CA ARG A 189 -24.95 0.40 9.05
C ARG A 189 -24.77 0.52 10.56
N LYS A 190 -25.35 -0.41 11.30
CA LYS A 190 -25.19 -0.54 12.74
C LYS A 190 -24.19 -1.63 13.09
N GLN A 191 -23.64 -1.60 14.31
CA GLN A 191 -22.65 -2.55 14.80
C GLN A 191 -22.96 -4.01 14.40
N LYS A 192 -24.20 -4.47 14.59
CA LYS A 192 -24.61 -5.83 14.24
C LYS A 192 -24.37 -6.22 12.78
N GLU A 193 -24.51 -5.28 11.85
CA GLU A 193 -24.30 -5.54 10.42
C GLU A 193 -22.81 -5.69 10.08
N TYR A 194 -21.93 -4.99 10.80
CA TYR A 194 -20.49 -5.19 10.68
C TYR A 194 -20.07 -6.53 11.26
N GLU A 195 -20.58 -6.90 12.44
CA GLU A 195 -20.35 -8.20 13.07
C GLU A 195 -20.84 -9.34 12.17
N GLN A 196 -22.02 -9.19 11.58
CA GLN A 196 -22.57 -10.16 10.61
C GLN A 196 -21.65 -10.29 9.38
N SER A 197 -21.14 -9.20 8.84
CA SER A 197 -20.21 -9.23 7.70
C SER A 197 -18.92 -10.00 8.03
N VAL A 198 -18.44 -9.94 9.27
CA VAL A 198 -17.29 -10.70 9.74
C VAL A 198 -17.63 -12.19 9.87
N GLN A 199 -18.83 -12.51 10.41
CA GLN A 199 -19.31 -13.90 10.54
C GLN A 199 -19.50 -14.56 9.18
N GLU A 200 -20.18 -13.87 8.24
CA GLU A 200 -20.40 -14.35 6.87
C GLU A 200 -19.08 -14.57 6.11
N ALA A 201 -18.05 -13.78 6.42
CA ALA A 201 -16.70 -13.95 5.86
C ALA A 201 -15.91 -15.11 6.52
N GLY A 202 -16.43 -15.73 7.58
CA GLY A 202 -15.77 -16.79 8.34
C GLY A 202 -14.56 -16.30 9.14
N LEU A 203 -14.51 -15.01 9.52
CA LEU A 203 -13.36 -14.40 10.19
C LEU A 203 -13.52 -14.26 11.72
N ALA A 204 -14.67 -14.65 12.30
CA ALA A 204 -14.97 -14.43 13.71
C ALA A 204 -13.90 -15.02 14.65
N SER A 205 -13.55 -16.29 14.47
CA SER A 205 -12.54 -16.98 15.30
C SER A 205 -11.12 -16.41 15.11
N GLU A 206 -10.79 -15.95 13.90
CA GLU A 206 -9.50 -15.30 13.65
C GLU A 206 -9.45 -13.91 14.27
N MET A 207 -10.56 -13.17 14.28
CA MET A 207 -10.66 -11.90 14.99
C MET A 207 -10.45 -12.05 16.49
N GLU A 208 -11.11 -13.01 17.13
CA GLU A 208 -10.92 -13.29 18.56
C GLU A 208 -9.46 -13.59 18.90
N LYS A 209 -8.75 -14.28 17.99
CA LYS A 209 -7.38 -14.72 18.23
C LYS A 209 -6.33 -13.64 17.97
N TYR A 210 -6.52 -12.80 16.94
CA TYR A 210 -5.46 -11.92 16.42
C TYR A 210 -5.78 -10.43 16.56
N VAL A 211 -7.05 -10.04 16.77
CA VAL A 211 -7.43 -8.64 16.93
C VAL A 211 -7.42 -8.27 18.42
N ARG A 212 -6.57 -7.31 18.75
CA ARG A 212 -6.45 -6.80 20.12
C ARG A 212 -7.68 -6.01 20.54
N SER A 213 -8.18 -5.16 19.65
CA SER A 213 -9.37 -4.35 19.89
C SER A 213 -10.14 -4.07 18.59
N TRP A 214 -11.45 -4.01 18.69
CA TRP A 214 -12.32 -3.51 17.62
C TRP A 214 -13.10 -2.30 18.16
N ARG A 215 -12.74 -1.11 17.67
CA ARG A 215 -13.38 0.14 18.05
C ARG A 215 -14.42 0.52 17.00
N ILE A 216 -15.65 0.72 17.44
CA ILE A 216 -16.76 1.15 16.61
C ILE A 216 -17.15 2.55 17.08
N PHE A 217 -17.01 3.54 16.20
CA PHE A 217 -17.38 4.93 16.47
C PHE A 217 -18.82 5.14 16.02
N GLU A 218 -19.72 5.26 16.96
CA GLU A 218 -21.16 5.48 16.73
C GLU A 218 -21.48 6.94 16.40
N SER A 219 -20.58 7.87 16.71
CA SER A 219 -20.74 9.30 16.56
C SER A 219 -19.40 9.99 16.26
N GLY A 220 -19.44 11.28 16.04
CA GLY A 220 -18.27 12.09 15.69
C GLY A 220 -17.98 12.08 14.20
N ARG A 221 -17.13 13.03 13.79
CA ARG A 221 -16.68 13.11 12.40
C ARG A 221 -15.60 12.03 12.18
N PHE A 222 -15.62 11.41 11.01
CA PHE A 222 -14.66 10.36 10.68
C PHE A 222 -13.20 10.86 10.81
N GLU A 223 -12.93 12.08 10.36
CA GLU A 223 -11.61 12.70 10.45
C GLU A 223 -11.13 12.84 11.89
N GLU A 224 -12.02 13.14 12.81
CA GLU A 224 -11.71 13.26 14.25
C GLU A 224 -11.43 11.88 14.85
N ASN A 225 -12.21 10.89 14.50
CA ASN A 225 -12.04 9.52 14.99
C ASN A 225 -10.75 8.86 14.45
N LEU A 226 -10.21 9.32 13.32
CA LEU A 226 -8.92 8.86 12.81
C LEU A 226 -7.72 9.20 13.72
N TYR A 227 -7.83 10.21 14.60
CA TYR A 227 -6.78 10.51 15.59
C TYR A 227 -6.60 9.40 16.63
N GLU A 228 -7.58 8.51 16.76
CA GLU A 228 -7.47 7.34 17.64
C GLU A 228 -6.55 6.24 17.06
N ILE A 229 -6.21 6.33 15.78
CA ILE A 229 -5.29 5.39 15.16
C ILE A 229 -3.87 5.73 15.60
N PRO A 230 -3.10 4.76 16.14
CA PRO A 230 -1.72 5.02 16.53
C PRO A 230 -0.89 5.53 15.35
N HIS A 231 -0.15 6.61 15.55
CA HIS A 231 0.69 7.22 14.48
C HIS A 231 1.82 6.31 13.99
N ASP A 232 2.14 5.26 14.74
CA ASP A 232 3.11 4.22 14.40
C ASP A 232 2.43 2.90 13.99
N ALA A 233 1.21 2.97 13.47
CA ALA A 233 0.52 1.82 12.88
C ALA A 233 0.69 1.78 11.36
N LEU A 234 0.80 0.57 10.79
CA LEU A 234 0.53 0.36 9.35
C LEU A 234 -0.99 0.25 9.17
N ILE A 235 -1.57 1.16 8.41
CA ILE A 235 -3.00 1.13 8.10
C ILE A 235 -3.26 0.18 6.94
N VAL A 236 -4.18 -0.78 7.13
CA VAL A 236 -4.66 -1.68 6.07
C VAL A 236 -6.09 -1.32 5.71
N ILE A 237 -6.35 -1.09 4.43
CA ILE A 237 -7.63 -0.55 3.99
C ILE A 237 -8.09 -1.14 2.66
N GLY A 238 -9.39 -1.43 2.52
CA GLY A 238 -10.02 -1.84 1.27
C GLY A 238 -10.46 -0.64 0.44
N ALA A 239 -9.94 -0.54 -0.78
CA ALA A 239 -10.31 0.52 -1.72
C ALA A 239 -11.54 0.16 -2.55
N TYR A 240 -12.22 1.18 -3.11
CA TYR A 240 -13.38 1.02 -4.00
C TYR A 240 -14.59 0.30 -3.37
N GLY A 241 -14.67 0.26 -2.03
CA GLY A 241 -15.88 -0.14 -1.32
C GLY A 241 -16.97 0.93 -1.39
N HIS A 242 -18.12 0.66 -0.76
CA HIS A 242 -19.16 1.66 -0.54
C HIS A 242 -18.88 2.43 0.76
N GLY A 243 -19.29 3.71 0.83
CA GLY A 243 -19.18 4.52 2.04
C GLY A 243 -17.97 5.45 2.12
N LEU A 244 -17.73 6.03 3.30
CA LEU A 244 -16.71 7.06 3.58
C LEU A 244 -15.29 6.67 3.14
N ILE A 245 -14.95 5.39 3.22
CA ILE A 245 -13.61 4.92 2.81
C ILE A 245 -13.35 5.14 1.32
N ARG A 246 -14.40 5.13 0.48
CA ARG A 246 -14.28 5.46 -0.94
C ARG A 246 -13.97 6.94 -1.13
N GLU A 247 -14.67 7.81 -0.42
CA GLU A 247 -14.45 9.25 -0.47
C GLU A 247 -13.08 9.62 0.09
N LEU A 248 -12.66 8.89 1.11
CA LEU A 248 -11.37 9.04 1.76
C LEU A 248 -10.18 8.74 0.84
N LEU A 249 -10.21 7.64 0.10
CA LEU A 249 -9.09 7.25 -0.77
C LEU A 249 -9.08 8.00 -2.11
N PHE A 250 -10.22 8.48 -2.57
CA PHE A 250 -10.38 8.95 -3.93
C PHE A 250 -11.17 10.28 -4.07
N GLY A 251 -11.59 10.88 -2.95
CA GLY A 251 -12.30 12.16 -2.91
C GLY A 251 -11.44 13.33 -2.39
N ASN A 252 -12.04 14.52 -2.30
CA ASN A 252 -11.40 15.72 -1.75
C ASN A 252 -11.08 15.60 -0.24
N THR A 253 -11.72 14.67 0.45
CA THR A 253 -11.51 14.37 1.88
C THR A 253 -10.15 13.75 2.17
N MET A 254 -9.44 13.28 1.14
CA MET A 254 -8.15 12.62 1.28
C MET A 254 -7.05 13.57 1.80
N GLU A 255 -7.09 14.84 1.43
CA GLU A 255 -6.15 15.85 1.96
C GLU A 255 -6.29 15.98 3.48
N THR A 256 -7.52 15.90 3.98
CA THR A 256 -7.83 15.97 5.41
C THR A 256 -7.32 14.74 6.17
N VAL A 257 -7.55 13.54 5.62
CA VAL A 257 -7.14 12.30 6.31
C VAL A 257 -5.64 12.14 6.39
N GLN A 258 -4.93 12.59 5.39
CA GLN A 258 -3.47 12.46 5.40
C GLN A 258 -2.76 13.56 6.20
N SER A 259 -3.41 14.68 6.41
CA SER A 259 -2.97 15.62 7.45
C SER A 259 -3.16 15.04 8.85
N VAL A 260 -4.16 14.17 9.02
CA VAL A 260 -4.51 13.51 10.28
C VAL A 260 -3.73 12.18 10.45
N CYS A 261 -3.58 11.39 9.39
CA CYS A 261 -2.90 10.09 9.41
C CYS A 261 -1.64 10.09 8.53
N PRO A 262 -0.47 10.48 9.07
CA PRO A 262 0.79 10.43 8.32
C PRO A 262 1.31 8.99 8.10
N ASN A 263 0.53 8.00 8.46
CA ASN A 263 0.86 6.58 8.42
C ASN A 263 1.15 6.06 7.01
N SER A 264 1.97 5.02 6.92
CA SER A 264 2.01 4.15 5.75
C SER A 264 0.69 3.38 5.62
N MET A 265 0.22 3.19 4.39
CA MET A 265 -1.03 2.50 4.12
C MET A 265 -0.82 1.32 3.18
N LEU A 266 -1.40 0.18 3.49
CA LEU A 266 -1.49 -0.98 2.61
C LEU A 266 -2.90 -1.06 2.04
N ILE A 267 -3.03 -0.82 0.74
CA ILE A 267 -4.34 -0.69 0.08
C ILE A 267 -4.66 -1.96 -0.69
N VAL A 268 -5.83 -2.51 -0.41
CA VAL A 268 -6.40 -3.69 -1.09
C VAL A 268 -7.40 -3.23 -2.14
N GLY A 269 -7.08 -3.45 -3.41
CA GLY A 269 -7.96 -3.12 -4.53
C GLY A 269 -9.07 -4.14 -4.79
N PRO A 270 -10.02 -3.85 -5.70
CA PRO A 270 -11.15 -4.73 -6.01
C PRO A 270 -10.70 -6.05 -6.64
N ASN A 271 -9.62 -6.05 -7.42
CA ASN A 271 -9.10 -7.21 -8.11
C ASN A 271 -8.18 -8.09 -7.26
N TYR A 272 -7.89 -7.69 -6.01
CA TYR A 272 -7.11 -8.51 -5.09
C TYR A 272 -7.77 -9.86 -4.84
N ARG A 273 -7.04 -10.95 -5.06
CA ARG A 273 -7.58 -12.32 -4.99
C ARG A 273 -7.24 -13.09 -3.71
N GLY A 274 -6.53 -12.47 -2.79
CA GLY A 274 -6.25 -13.09 -1.48
C GLY A 274 -5.36 -14.34 -1.55
N SER A 275 -4.60 -14.51 -2.61
CA SER A 275 -3.77 -15.70 -2.86
C SER A 275 -2.44 -15.69 -2.09
N ILE A 276 -2.46 -15.16 -0.91
CA ILE A 276 -1.28 -15.23 -0.06
C ILE A 276 -1.60 -16.10 1.15
#